data_6fee27af1ca1bf320ce5c835842c7268
#
_entry.id   6fee27af1ca1bf320ce5c835842c7268
#
_cell.length_a   1.000
_cell.length_b   1.000
_cell.length_c   1.000
_cell.angle_alpha   90.00
_cell.angle_beta   90.00
_cell.angle_gamma   90.00
#
_symmetry.space_group_name_H-M   'P 1'
#
loop_
_entity.id
_entity.type
_entity.pdbx_description
1 polymer ?
#
loop_
_entity_poly.entity_id
_entity_poly.type
_entity_poly.pdbx_seq_one_letter_code
_entity_poly.pdbx_strand_id
1 'polypeptide(L)'
;MIHVIATITALPGSRDAVLELFSKNRPAVLAENGCISYEAVIDVPDFGAIQTPLGTDTFAVIERWESAEALKAHGASTHMAEYGRTTKPLLASRVINVLEAC
;
A
#
# COMPACT_ATOMS: atom_id res chain seq x y z
N MET A 1 5.56 8.62 15.52
CA MET A 1 5.67 7.85 14.28
C MET A 1 4.33 7.25 13.94
N ILE A 2 3.96 7.32 12.67
CA ILE A 2 2.72 6.75 12.16
C ILE A 2 3.04 5.47 11.39
N HIS A 3 2.24 4.43 11.62
CA HIS A 3 2.26 3.19 10.87
C HIS A 3 0.99 3.10 10.04
N VAL A 4 1.10 2.59 8.82
CA VAL A 4 -0.08 2.38 7.98
C VAL A 4 -0.07 0.95 7.46
N ILE A 5 -1.24 0.34 7.49
CA ILE A 5 -1.49 -0.92 6.79
C ILE A 5 -2.63 -0.65 5.81
N ALA A 6 -2.31 -0.69 4.51
CA ALA A 6 -3.31 -0.56 3.47
C ALA A 6 -3.52 -1.93 2.83
N THR A 7 -4.69 -2.50 3.01
CA THR A 7 -5.05 -3.80 2.43
C THR A 7 -5.82 -3.57 1.14
N ILE A 8 -5.24 -3.98 0.03
CA ILE A 8 -5.71 -3.68 -1.31
C ILE A 8 -6.11 -4.98 -1.99
N THR A 9 -7.35 -5.06 -2.44
CA THR A 9 -7.83 -6.20 -3.24
C THR A 9 -8.09 -5.72 -4.66
N ALA A 10 -7.37 -6.32 -5.61
CA ALA A 10 -7.55 -6.05 -7.02
C ALA A 10 -8.70 -6.88 -7.59
N LEU A 11 -9.21 -6.48 -8.74
CA LEU A 11 -10.11 -7.35 -9.50
C LEU A 11 -9.40 -8.66 -9.83
N PRO A 12 -10.16 -9.77 -10.01
CA PRO A 12 -9.55 -11.08 -10.26
C PRO A 12 -8.50 -11.03 -11.39
N GLY A 13 -7.29 -11.51 -11.07
CA GLY A 13 -6.17 -11.54 -12.01
C GLY A 13 -5.44 -10.23 -12.22
N SER A 14 -5.81 -9.14 -11.54
CA SER A 14 -5.24 -7.80 -11.76
C SER A 14 -4.18 -7.39 -10.73
N ARG A 15 -3.89 -8.22 -9.72
CA ARG A 15 -2.93 -7.84 -8.67
C ARG A 15 -1.55 -7.48 -9.23
N ASP A 16 -1.03 -8.27 -10.16
CA ASP A 16 0.30 -8.02 -10.71
C ASP A 16 0.37 -6.69 -11.47
N ALA A 17 -0.70 -6.33 -12.18
CA ALA A 17 -0.78 -5.03 -12.84
C ALA A 17 -0.76 -3.88 -11.84
N VAL A 18 -1.48 -4.00 -10.73
CA VAL A 18 -1.48 -2.99 -9.66
C VAL A 18 -0.10 -2.89 -9.01
N LEU A 19 0.53 -4.04 -8.72
CA LEU A 19 1.87 -4.08 -8.12
C LEU A 19 2.94 -3.46 -9.03
N GLU A 20 2.80 -3.60 -10.35
CA GLU A 20 3.68 -2.94 -11.30
C GLU A 20 3.54 -1.41 -11.22
N LEU A 21 2.32 -0.90 -11.17
CA LEU A 21 2.06 0.52 -11.00
C LEU A 21 2.57 1.03 -9.64
N PHE A 22 2.39 0.24 -8.60
CA PHE A 22 2.94 0.54 -7.27
C PHE A 22 4.47 0.68 -7.33
N SER A 23 5.15 -0.26 -7.96
CA SER A 23 6.62 -0.25 -8.08
C SER A 23 7.13 0.98 -8.83
N LYS A 24 6.42 1.40 -9.87
CA LYS A 24 6.77 2.61 -10.63
C LYS A 24 6.60 3.88 -9.80
N ASN A 25 5.59 3.94 -8.95
CA ASN A 25 5.29 5.10 -8.10
C ASN A 25 6.18 5.16 -6.84
N ARG A 26 6.67 4.02 -6.38
CA ARG A 26 7.38 3.88 -5.11
C ARG A 26 8.56 4.85 -4.92
N PRO A 27 9.45 5.06 -5.91
CA PRO A 27 10.55 6.00 -5.74
C PRO A 27 10.10 7.42 -5.40
N ALA A 28 9.00 7.88 -6.00
CA ALA A 28 8.44 9.21 -5.69
C ALA A 28 7.93 9.28 -4.25
N VAL A 29 7.33 8.19 -3.75
CA VAL A 29 6.85 8.11 -2.36
C VAL A 29 8.04 8.10 -1.40
N LEU A 30 9.06 7.31 -1.67
CA LEU A 30 10.25 7.24 -0.81
C LEU A 30 11.00 8.57 -0.75
N ALA A 31 10.88 9.42 -1.76
CA ALA A 31 11.47 10.75 -1.78
C ALA A 31 10.64 11.80 -1.02
N GLU A 32 9.44 11.46 -0.59
CA GLU A 32 8.58 12.38 0.16
C GLU A 32 9.16 12.67 1.54
N ASN A 33 8.96 13.92 1.99
CA ASN A 33 9.40 14.35 3.31
C ASN A 33 8.66 13.54 4.39
N GLY A 34 9.43 12.92 5.27
CA GLY A 34 8.87 12.13 6.37
C GLY A 34 8.51 10.69 6.05
N CYS A 35 8.73 10.23 4.82
CA CYS A 35 8.56 8.81 4.48
C CYS A 35 9.74 8.00 5.03
N ILE A 36 9.46 7.07 5.95
CA ILE A 36 10.47 6.20 6.53
C ILE A 36 10.55 4.89 5.74
N SER A 37 9.40 4.29 5.45
CA SER A 37 9.33 3.05 4.68
C SER A 37 7.99 2.95 3.96
N TYR A 38 8.00 2.25 2.82
CA TYR A 38 6.83 2.11 1.97
C TYR A 38 7.01 0.87 1.10
N GLU A 39 6.36 -0.23 1.45
CA GLU A 39 6.54 -1.48 0.71
C GLU A 39 5.23 -2.26 0.57
N ALA A 40 5.09 -2.95 -0.55
CA ALA A 40 4.01 -3.88 -0.79
C ALA A 40 4.44 -5.28 -0.39
N VAL A 41 3.55 -6.00 0.27
CA VAL A 41 3.80 -7.36 0.75
C VAL A 41 2.64 -8.27 0.36
N ILE A 42 2.94 -9.54 0.17
CA ILE A 42 1.96 -10.57 -0.16
C ILE A 42 2.16 -11.77 0.75
N ASP A 43 1.24 -12.73 0.68
CA ASP A 43 1.33 -13.93 1.48
C ASP A 43 2.65 -14.66 1.27
N VAL A 44 3.23 -15.17 2.37
CA VAL A 44 4.33 -16.13 2.30
C VAL A 44 3.71 -17.48 1.90
N PRO A 45 4.13 -18.09 0.79
CA PRO A 45 3.57 -19.39 0.37
C PRO A 45 3.96 -20.48 1.36
N ASP A 46 3.03 -21.40 1.61
CA ASP A 46 3.25 -22.62 2.40
C ASP A 46 3.81 -22.39 3.80
N PHE A 47 3.45 -21.26 4.44
CA PHE A 47 3.96 -20.96 5.77
C PHE A 47 3.51 -21.95 6.83
N GLY A 48 2.25 -22.38 6.79
CA GLY A 48 1.71 -23.32 7.76
C GLY A 48 0.35 -22.93 8.33
N ALA A 49 -0.09 -23.68 9.33
CA ALA A 49 -1.47 -23.63 9.81
C ALA A 49 -1.89 -22.32 10.47
N ILE A 50 -0.94 -21.54 11.02
CA ILE A 50 -1.26 -20.24 11.63
C ILE A 50 -1.52 -19.14 10.62
N GLN A 51 -1.17 -19.37 9.36
CA GLN A 51 -1.34 -18.37 8.31
C GLN A 51 -2.82 -18.18 7.97
N THR A 52 -3.29 -16.95 8.08
CA THR A 52 -4.56 -16.53 7.48
C THR A 52 -4.23 -15.79 6.19
N PRO A 53 -4.39 -16.40 5.02
CA PRO A 53 -3.98 -15.78 3.77
C PRO A 53 -4.75 -14.51 3.43
N LEU A 54 -4.07 -13.54 2.83
CA LEU A 54 -4.73 -12.38 2.22
C LEU A 54 -5.47 -12.82 0.94
N GLY A 55 -4.89 -13.74 0.19
CA GLY A 55 -5.43 -14.24 -1.06
C GLY A 55 -4.63 -13.79 -2.27
N THR A 56 -4.90 -14.41 -3.43
CA THR A 56 -4.14 -14.20 -4.66
C THR A 56 -4.34 -12.83 -5.30
N ASP A 57 -5.47 -12.17 -5.02
CA ASP A 57 -5.79 -10.85 -5.59
C ASP A 57 -5.55 -9.71 -4.61
N THR A 58 -5.02 -10.01 -3.43
CA THR A 58 -4.82 -9.06 -2.34
C THR A 58 -3.34 -8.88 -2.03
N PHE A 59 -2.96 -7.66 -1.70
CA PHE A 59 -1.66 -7.34 -1.12
C PHE A 59 -1.84 -6.28 -0.04
N ALA A 60 -0.84 -6.12 0.80
CA ALA A 60 -0.85 -5.05 1.80
C ALA A 60 0.32 -4.09 1.53
N VAL A 61 0.09 -2.82 1.79
CA VAL A 61 1.16 -1.81 1.80
C VAL A 61 1.45 -1.49 3.26
N ILE A 62 2.68 -1.70 3.66
CA ILE A 62 3.15 -1.41 5.01
C ILE A 62 3.95 -0.12 4.93
N GLU A 63 3.53 0.90 5.71
CA GLU A 63 4.12 2.22 5.62
C GLU A 63 4.50 2.71 7.01
N ARG A 64 5.55 3.52 7.06
CA ARG A 64 5.94 4.24 8.27
C ARG A 64 6.26 5.68 7.89
N TRP A 65 5.70 6.61 8.66
CA TRP A 65 5.82 8.06 8.44
C TRP A 65 6.25 8.75 9.73
N GLU A 66 7.05 9.80 9.61
CA GLU A 66 7.53 10.54 10.78
C GLU A 66 6.40 11.21 11.54
N SER A 67 5.33 11.64 10.85
CA SER A 67 4.24 12.39 11.44
C SER A 67 2.94 12.22 10.67
N ALA A 68 1.83 12.58 11.31
CA ALA A 68 0.51 12.62 10.65
C ALA A 68 0.49 13.64 9.50
N GLU A 69 1.20 14.77 9.67
CA GLU A 69 1.30 15.80 8.64
C GLU A 69 1.98 15.27 7.37
N ALA A 70 3.07 14.49 7.55
CA ALA A 70 3.76 13.86 6.43
C ALA A 70 2.85 12.89 5.68
N LEU A 71 2.08 12.07 6.40
CA LEU A 71 1.12 11.15 5.79
C LEU A 71 0.01 11.89 5.06
N LYS A 72 -0.51 12.97 5.62
CA LYS A 72 -1.54 13.78 4.96
C LYS A 72 -1.01 14.42 3.68
N ALA A 73 0.22 14.93 3.71
CA ALA A 73 0.88 15.48 2.53
C ALA A 73 1.06 14.42 1.44
N HIS A 74 1.42 13.18 1.83
CA HIS A 74 1.49 12.04 0.92
C HIS A 74 0.15 11.83 0.19
N GLY A 75 -0.95 11.77 0.93
CA GLY A 75 -2.27 11.56 0.34
C GLY A 75 -2.71 12.69 -0.59
N ALA A 76 -2.19 13.90 -0.41
CA ALA A 76 -2.50 15.07 -1.23
C ALA A 76 -1.51 15.29 -2.39
N SER A 77 -0.50 14.44 -2.54
CA SER A 77 0.54 14.61 -3.56
C SER A 77 0.03 14.34 -4.98
N THR A 78 0.66 15.01 -5.96
CA THR A 78 0.32 14.83 -7.37
C THR A 78 0.54 13.39 -7.84
N HIS A 79 1.65 12.78 -7.46
CA HIS A 79 1.94 11.39 -7.87
C HIS A 79 0.96 10.39 -7.25
N MET A 80 0.45 10.63 -6.04
CA MET A 80 -0.58 9.77 -5.46
C MET A 80 -1.94 9.96 -6.13
N ALA A 81 -2.28 11.17 -6.55
CA ALA A 81 -3.49 11.41 -7.34
C ALA A 81 -3.44 10.66 -8.67
N GLU A 82 -2.30 10.69 -9.34
CA GLU A 82 -2.05 9.95 -10.59
C GLU A 82 -2.11 8.44 -10.38
N TYR A 83 -1.42 7.94 -9.36
CA TYR A 83 -1.43 6.53 -9.01
C TYR A 83 -2.85 6.04 -8.69
N GLY A 84 -3.60 6.81 -7.92
CA GLY A 84 -4.99 6.50 -7.58
C GLY A 84 -5.87 6.43 -8.82
N ARG A 85 -5.70 7.37 -9.74
CA ARG A 85 -6.47 7.41 -10.99
C ARG A 85 -6.17 6.20 -11.88
N THR A 86 -4.90 5.82 -12.01
CA THR A 86 -4.50 4.70 -12.87
C THR A 86 -4.85 3.34 -12.29
N THR A 87 -4.84 3.20 -10.96
CA THR A 87 -5.16 1.92 -10.30
C THR A 87 -6.66 1.71 -10.07
N LYS A 88 -7.44 2.76 -9.94
CA LYS A 88 -8.88 2.67 -9.62
C LYS A 88 -9.64 1.64 -10.45
N PRO A 89 -9.48 1.57 -11.79
CA PRO A 89 -10.19 0.58 -12.60
C PRO A 89 -9.83 -0.87 -12.31
N LEU A 90 -8.71 -1.10 -11.63
CA LEU A 90 -8.17 -2.43 -11.34
C LEU A 90 -8.50 -2.90 -9.91
N LEU A 91 -9.11 -2.04 -9.09
CA LEU A 91 -9.34 -2.34 -7.68
C LEU A 91 -10.76 -2.80 -7.41
N ALA A 92 -10.89 -3.80 -6.53
CA ALA A 92 -12.17 -4.24 -5.99
C ALA A 92 -12.46 -3.57 -4.65
N SER A 93 -11.46 -3.46 -3.76
CA SER A 93 -11.63 -2.84 -2.44
C SER A 93 -10.30 -2.35 -1.88
N ARG A 94 -10.41 -1.46 -0.89
CA ARG A 94 -9.26 -0.88 -0.19
C ARG A 94 -9.66 -0.61 1.25
N VAL A 95 -8.84 -1.07 2.19
CA VAL A 95 -8.99 -0.78 3.61
C VAL A 95 -7.67 -0.17 4.11
N ILE A 96 -7.75 0.99 4.73
CA ILE A 96 -6.57 1.67 5.25
C ILE A 96 -6.70 1.82 6.76
N ASN A 97 -5.72 1.30 7.50
CA ASN A 97 -5.60 1.49 8.94
C ASN A 97 -4.40 2.39 9.22
N VAL A 98 -4.64 3.51 9.88
CA VAL A 98 -3.61 4.45 10.32
C VAL A 98 -3.42 4.22 11.81
N LEU A 99 -2.21 3.87 12.20
CA LEU A 99 -1.92 3.30 13.52
C LEU A 99 -0.73 4.02 14.17
N GLU A 100 -0.68 3.95 15.50
CA GLU A 100 0.49 4.38 16.24
C GLU A 100 0.76 3.38 17.36
N ALA A 101 2.00 3.36 17.87
CA ALA A 101 2.34 2.49 18.99
C ALA A 101 1.56 2.91 20.24
N CYS A 102 1.08 1.92 20.99
CA CYS A 102 0.35 2.17 22.24
C CYS A 102 1.24 2.44 23.43
#